data_59e1de3cc08fddc57cb34e5ee5d0ab29
#
_entry.id   59e1de3cc08fddc57cb34e5ee5d0ab29
#
_cell.length_a   1.000
_cell.length_b   1.000
_cell.length_c   1.000
_cell.angle_alpha   90.00
_cell.angle_beta   90.00
_cell.angle_gamma   90.00
#
_symmetry.space_group_name_H-M   'P 1'
#
loop_
_entity.id
_entity.type
_entity.pdbx_description
1 polymer ?
#
loop_
_entity_poly.entity_id
_entity_poly.type
_entity_poly.pdbx_seq_one_letter_code
_entity_poly.pdbx_strand_id
1 'polypeptide(L)'
;LLSAVLVALGLWVRLKLVEEQLAQLDKTLPGQLPEAVRQRMVQLMQLKAVGRVGAQRLMLELFWRQFNNRREVGSCVGLVPQPYDSGESRVDQGISKAGNRRVRALLIEMAWMWLRWQPHSELAHWFAQRTRGTGSNKRSKRMAIVAVARRLVILLWRYLKDGVLPQGVELKPVKVTLKVA
;
A
#
# COMPACT_ATOMS: atom_id res chain seq x y z
N LEU A 1 -42.08 -2.87 -12.08
CA LEU A 1 -41.64 -3.51 -10.84
C LEU A 1 -40.94 -4.85 -11.12
N LEU A 2 -41.51 -5.77 -11.87
CA LEU A 2 -40.93 -7.09 -12.21
C LEU A 2 -39.59 -6.98 -12.95
N SER A 3 -39.44 -6.07 -13.89
CA SER A 3 -38.18 -5.87 -14.63
C SER A 3 -37.04 -5.39 -13.74
N ALA A 4 -37.31 -4.50 -12.78
CA ALA A 4 -36.31 -4.03 -11.83
C ALA A 4 -35.84 -5.15 -10.89
N VAL A 5 -36.74 -6.02 -10.46
CA VAL A 5 -36.41 -7.18 -9.63
C VAL A 5 -35.54 -8.18 -10.38
N LEU A 6 -35.86 -8.47 -11.66
CA LEU A 6 -35.05 -9.36 -12.50
C LEU A 6 -33.65 -8.81 -12.74
N VAL A 7 -33.52 -7.50 -12.98
CA VAL A 7 -32.19 -6.84 -13.11
C VAL A 7 -31.40 -6.92 -11.80
N ALA A 8 -32.06 -6.65 -10.67
CA ALA A 8 -31.40 -6.73 -9.35
C ALA A 8 -30.93 -8.16 -9.02
N LEU A 9 -31.75 -9.17 -9.31
CA LEU A 9 -31.38 -10.58 -9.18
C LEU A 9 -30.19 -10.94 -10.07
N GLY A 10 -30.20 -10.50 -11.33
CA GLY A 10 -29.10 -10.74 -12.26
C GLY A 10 -27.80 -10.11 -11.79
N LEU A 11 -27.85 -8.89 -11.26
CA LEU A 11 -26.68 -8.23 -10.68
C LEU A 11 -26.18 -8.95 -9.42
N TRP A 12 -27.08 -9.40 -8.56
CA TRP A 12 -26.74 -10.14 -7.35
C TRP A 12 -26.05 -11.47 -7.66
N VAL A 13 -26.58 -12.24 -8.64
CA VAL A 13 -25.96 -13.50 -9.07
C VAL A 13 -24.56 -13.28 -9.63
N ARG A 14 -24.37 -12.23 -10.46
CA ARG A 14 -23.05 -11.86 -10.98
C ARG A 14 -22.06 -11.47 -9.86
N LEU A 15 -22.54 -10.70 -8.88
CA LEU A 15 -21.73 -10.34 -7.72
C LEU A 15 -21.27 -11.58 -6.96
N LYS A 16 -22.17 -12.52 -6.67
CA LYS A 16 -21.85 -13.78 -6.00
C LYS A 16 -20.83 -14.61 -6.77
N LEU A 17 -21.02 -14.75 -8.07
CA LEU A 17 -20.06 -15.46 -8.92
C LEU A 17 -18.66 -14.84 -8.86
N VAL A 18 -18.57 -13.51 -8.93
CA VAL A 18 -17.27 -12.80 -8.83
C VAL A 18 -16.65 -12.96 -7.45
N GLU A 19 -17.45 -12.90 -6.38
CA GLU A 19 -16.96 -13.16 -5.01
C GLU A 19 -16.38 -14.57 -4.87
N GLU A 20 -17.04 -15.58 -5.41
CA GLU A 20 -16.58 -16.97 -5.41
C GLU A 20 -15.28 -17.14 -6.20
N GLN A 21 -15.21 -16.56 -7.42
CA GLN A 21 -14.00 -16.60 -8.24
C GLN A 21 -12.82 -15.91 -7.54
N LEU A 22 -13.03 -14.76 -6.91
CA LEU A 22 -12.01 -14.07 -6.12
C LEU A 22 -11.56 -14.93 -4.92
N ALA A 23 -12.50 -15.56 -4.23
CA ALA A 23 -12.17 -16.44 -3.10
C ALA A 23 -11.37 -17.69 -3.55
N GLN A 24 -11.68 -18.25 -4.72
CA GLN A 24 -10.89 -19.34 -5.31
C GLN A 24 -9.48 -18.92 -5.69
N LEU A 25 -9.35 -17.77 -6.39
CA LEU A 25 -8.04 -17.21 -6.73
C LEU A 25 -7.21 -16.92 -5.48
N ASP A 26 -7.84 -16.38 -4.47
CA ASP A 26 -7.18 -16.11 -3.19
C ASP A 26 -6.65 -17.38 -2.49
N LYS A 27 -7.30 -18.52 -2.67
CA LYS A 27 -6.85 -19.81 -2.13
C LYS A 27 -5.71 -20.41 -2.96
N THR A 28 -5.80 -20.32 -4.28
CA THR A 28 -4.87 -21.03 -5.20
C THR A 28 -3.56 -20.26 -5.43
N LEU A 29 -3.62 -18.94 -5.51
CA LEU A 29 -2.45 -18.09 -5.80
C LEU A 29 -1.25 -18.31 -4.85
N PRO A 30 -1.42 -18.40 -3.52
CA PRO A 30 -0.28 -18.60 -2.63
C PRO A 30 0.48 -19.90 -2.88
N GLY A 31 -0.22 -20.96 -3.29
CA GLY A 31 0.39 -22.26 -3.62
C GLY A 31 1.24 -22.22 -4.90
N GLN A 32 0.96 -21.30 -5.80
CA GLN A 32 1.68 -21.14 -7.07
C GLN A 32 2.91 -20.24 -6.98
N LEU A 33 3.06 -19.51 -5.87
CA LEU A 33 4.18 -18.59 -5.70
C LEU A 33 5.43 -19.34 -5.20
N PRO A 34 6.63 -18.93 -5.68
CA PRO A 34 7.89 -19.43 -5.12
C PRO A 34 7.96 -19.22 -3.61
N GLU A 35 8.60 -20.16 -2.90
CA GLU A 35 8.69 -20.13 -1.43
C GLU A 35 9.26 -18.81 -0.90
N ALA A 36 10.31 -18.28 -1.54
CA ALA A 36 10.92 -17.02 -1.16
C ALA A 36 9.94 -15.83 -1.26
N VAL A 37 9.03 -15.84 -2.23
CA VAL A 37 7.99 -14.80 -2.38
C VAL A 37 6.93 -14.95 -1.30
N ARG A 38 6.53 -16.20 -0.98
CA ARG A 38 5.58 -16.48 0.11
C ARG A 38 6.09 -16.00 1.46
N GLN A 39 7.36 -16.31 1.79
CA GLN A 39 7.97 -15.89 3.05
C GLN A 39 8.00 -14.37 3.19
N ARG A 40 8.40 -13.65 2.15
CA ARG A 40 8.38 -12.17 2.12
C ARG A 40 6.96 -11.62 2.24
N MET A 41 5.97 -12.27 1.61
CA MET A 41 4.57 -11.89 1.73
C MET A 41 4.08 -12.07 3.17
N VAL A 42 4.40 -13.19 3.82
CA VAL A 42 4.09 -13.44 5.23
C VAL A 42 4.75 -12.41 6.13
N GLN A 43 6.00 -12.07 5.87
CA GLN A 43 6.72 -11.03 6.59
C GLN A 43 6.00 -9.68 6.51
N LEU A 44 5.55 -9.25 5.33
CA LEU A 44 4.74 -8.04 5.20
C LEU A 44 3.42 -8.12 5.94
N MET A 45 2.76 -9.28 5.89
CA MET A 45 1.47 -9.49 6.55
C MET A 45 1.54 -9.47 8.08
N GLN A 46 2.72 -9.65 8.67
CA GLN A 46 2.93 -9.48 10.12
C GLN A 46 2.70 -8.03 10.57
N LEU A 47 2.91 -7.07 9.70
CA LEU A 47 2.67 -5.66 10.03
C LEU A 47 1.17 -5.38 10.19
N LYS A 48 0.76 -4.74 11.29
CA LYS A 48 -0.59 -4.16 11.38
C LYS A 48 -0.76 -3.18 10.22
N ALA A 49 -1.95 -3.07 9.67
CA ALA A 49 -2.29 -2.30 8.48
C ALA A 49 -1.91 -2.93 7.12
N VAL A 50 -1.11 -3.98 7.07
CA VAL A 50 -0.83 -4.69 5.82
C VAL A 50 -1.68 -5.94 5.75
N GLY A 51 -2.64 -5.95 4.82
CA GLY A 51 -3.51 -7.09 4.53
C GLY A 51 -2.89 -8.02 3.48
N ARG A 52 -3.50 -9.20 3.30
CA ARG A 52 -3.07 -10.22 2.33
C ARG A 52 -3.01 -9.66 0.90
N VAL A 53 -4.09 -9.03 0.43
CA VAL A 53 -4.17 -8.46 -0.91
C VAL A 53 -3.12 -7.38 -1.13
N GLY A 54 -2.89 -6.52 -0.14
CA GLY A 54 -1.86 -5.49 -0.18
C GLY A 54 -0.45 -6.08 -0.26
N ALA A 55 -0.14 -7.06 0.58
CA ALA A 55 1.14 -7.74 0.57
C ALA A 55 1.39 -8.45 -0.77
N GLN A 56 0.39 -9.17 -1.29
CA GLN A 56 0.47 -9.87 -2.56
C GLN A 56 0.73 -8.92 -3.74
N ARG A 57 -0.02 -7.83 -3.83
CA ARG A 57 0.19 -6.82 -4.89
C ARG A 57 1.57 -6.18 -4.80
N LEU A 58 2.02 -5.83 -3.60
CA LEU A 58 3.36 -5.29 -3.41
C LEU A 58 4.45 -6.27 -3.86
N MET A 59 4.30 -7.56 -3.55
CA MET A 59 5.27 -8.56 -3.97
C MET A 59 5.26 -8.78 -5.49
N LEU A 60 4.09 -8.89 -6.11
CA LEU A 60 3.96 -9.21 -7.52
C LEU A 60 4.17 -8.00 -8.46
N GLU A 61 3.80 -6.79 -8.03
CA GLU A 61 3.86 -5.62 -8.90
C GLU A 61 5.04 -4.68 -8.59
N LEU A 62 5.67 -4.78 -7.42
CA LEU A 62 6.76 -3.90 -7.00
C LEU A 62 8.01 -4.66 -6.57
N PHE A 63 7.94 -5.48 -5.51
CA PHE A 63 9.11 -6.07 -4.85
C PHE A 63 9.64 -7.34 -5.54
N TRP A 64 9.14 -7.71 -6.71
CA TRP A 64 9.80 -8.66 -7.59
C TRP A 64 11.09 -8.07 -8.19
N ARG A 65 11.18 -6.73 -8.24
CA ARG A 65 12.37 -5.99 -8.68
C ARG A 65 13.35 -5.86 -7.52
N GLN A 66 14.63 -5.87 -7.88
CA GLN A 66 15.70 -5.51 -6.95
C GLN A 66 15.91 -4.00 -7.02
N PHE A 67 15.99 -3.36 -5.85
CA PHE A 67 16.25 -1.93 -5.72
C PHE A 67 17.57 -1.72 -4.96
N ASN A 68 18.44 -0.89 -5.50
CA ASN A 68 19.73 -0.58 -4.88
C ASN A 68 19.60 0.48 -3.78
N ASN A 69 18.64 1.39 -3.95
CA ASN A 69 18.47 2.51 -3.04
C ASN A 69 17.01 2.97 -2.89
N ARG A 70 16.76 3.77 -1.84
CA ARG A 70 15.43 4.31 -1.52
C ARG A 70 14.83 5.22 -2.61
N ARG A 71 15.68 5.84 -3.45
CA ARG A 71 15.23 6.75 -4.50
C ARG A 71 14.57 5.95 -5.63
N GLU A 72 15.16 4.84 -5.99
CA GLU A 72 14.61 3.91 -7.00
C GLU A 72 13.23 3.39 -6.61
N VAL A 73 13.06 2.99 -5.33
CA VAL A 73 11.76 2.54 -4.82
C VAL A 73 10.70 3.63 -4.99
N GLY A 74 11.00 4.86 -4.57
CA GLY A 74 10.08 5.99 -4.67
C GLY A 74 9.75 6.37 -6.12
N SER A 75 10.74 6.31 -7.01
CA SER A 75 10.57 6.62 -8.43
C SER A 75 9.73 5.57 -9.16
N CYS A 76 9.94 4.29 -8.86
CA CYS A 76 9.20 3.18 -9.48
C CYS A 76 7.68 3.29 -9.29
N VAL A 77 7.24 3.88 -8.17
CA VAL A 77 5.81 4.10 -7.88
C VAL A 77 5.33 5.52 -8.22
N GLY A 78 6.24 6.39 -8.69
CA GLY A 78 5.92 7.76 -9.08
C GLY A 78 5.50 8.67 -7.92
N LEU A 79 6.01 8.41 -6.72
CA LEU A 79 5.78 9.21 -5.52
C LEU A 79 6.93 10.20 -5.23
N VAL A 80 7.79 10.45 -6.21
CA VAL A 80 8.90 11.41 -6.11
C VAL A 80 8.40 12.81 -6.48
N PRO A 81 8.77 13.85 -5.74
CA PRO A 81 8.53 15.23 -6.15
C PRO A 81 9.13 15.50 -7.52
N GLN A 82 8.42 16.26 -8.32
CA GLN A 82 8.89 16.72 -9.63
C GLN A 82 8.94 18.25 -9.61
N PRO A 83 10.04 18.84 -9.15
CA PRO A 83 10.25 20.27 -9.27
C PRO A 83 10.44 20.64 -10.74
N TYR A 84 9.87 21.72 -11.15
CA TYR A 84 10.17 22.37 -12.43
C TYR A 84 10.91 23.65 -12.12
N ASP A 85 12.22 23.62 -12.30
CA ASP A 85 13.09 24.77 -12.11
C ASP A 85 13.52 25.25 -13.51
N SER A 86 12.97 26.40 -13.93
CA SER A 86 13.40 27.10 -15.13
C SER A 86 13.93 28.48 -14.73
N GLY A 87 15.27 28.59 -14.58
CA GLY A 87 15.92 29.87 -14.30
C GLY A 87 15.37 30.56 -13.06
N GLU A 88 14.56 31.62 -13.26
CA GLU A 88 14.01 32.44 -12.18
C GLU A 88 12.70 31.91 -11.55
N SER A 89 12.04 30.95 -12.18
CA SER A 89 10.77 30.42 -11.67
C SER A 89 10.89 28.99 -11.13
N ARG A 90 10.48 28.82 -9.89
CA ARG A 90 10.42 27.51 -9.22
C ARG A 90 8.97 27.09 -9.01
N VAL A 91 8.50 26.12 -9.79
CA VAL A 91 7.13 25.61 -9.70
C VAL A 91 7.14 24.18 -9.17
N ASP A 92 6.46 23.93 -8.05
CA ASP A 92 6.24 22.59 -7.51
C ASP A 92 5.08 21.93 -8.24
N GLN A 93 5.37 21.00 -9.15
CA GLN A 93 4.38 20.25 -9.91
C GLN A 93 3.80 19.04 -9.14
N GLY A 94 4.16 18.88 -7.88
CA GLY A 94 3.74 17.76 -7.04
C GLY A 94 4.56 16.51 -7.28
N ILE A 95 3.91 15.33 -7.45
CA ILE A 95 4.60 14.05 -7.68
C ILE A 95 4.66 13.72 -9.16
N SER A 96 5.70 12.98 -9.57
CA SER A 96 5.97 12.63 -10.97
C SER A 96 4.85 11.82 -11.63
N LYS A 97 4.09 11.04 -10.84
CA LYS A 97 3.04 10.12 -11.31
C LYS A 97 3.53 9.09 -12.35
N ALA A 98 4.80 9.11 -12.71
CA ALA A 98 5.45 8.08 -13.52
C ALA A 98 5.50 6.76 -12.75
N GLY A 99 5.41 5.64 -13.44
CA GLY A 99 5.47 4.31 -12.81
C GLY A 99 4.10 3.68 -12.54
N ASN A 100 4.07 2.64 -11.70
CA ASN A 100 2.89 1.81 -11.50
C ASN A 100 1.77 2.55 -10.77
N ARG A 101 0.71 2.91 -11.51
CA ARG A 101 -0.46 3.62 -10.98
C ARG A 101 -1.22 2.80 -9.93
N ARG A 102 -1.32 1.46 -10.12
CA ARG A 102 -2.06 0.58 -9.22
C ARG A 102 -1.37 0.49 -7.87
N VAL A 103 -0.05 0.30 -7.88
CA VAL A 103 0.75 0.26 -6.64
C VAL A 103 0.73 1.62 -5.95
N ARG A 104 0.78 2.73 -6.68
CA ARG A 104 0.67 4.07 -6.10
C ARG A 104 -0.66 4.28 -5.39
N ALA A 105 -1.79 3.90 -6.01
CA ALA A 105 -3.12 3.99 -5.37
C ALA A 105 -3.19 3.13 -4.11
N LEU A 106 -2.75 1.87 -4.19
CA LEU A 106 -2.65 0.97 -3.05
C LEU A 106 -1.83 1.56 -1.90
N LEU A 107 -0.67 2.16 -2.19
CA LEU A 107 0.19 2.75 -1.17
C LEU A 107 -0.46 3.96 -0.48
N ILE A 108 -1.27 4.74 -1.18
CA ILE A 108 -2.02 5.84 -0.59
C ILE A 108 -3.11 5.31 0.35
N GLU A 109 -3.84 4.27 -0.05
CA GLU A 109 -4.81 3.57 0.80
C GLU A 109 -4.13 2.96 2.03
N MET A 110 -3.03 2.26 1.81
CA MET A 110 -2.23 1.67 2.90
C MET A 110 -1.67 2.73 3.85
N ALA A 111 -1.34 3.94 3.37
CA ALA A 111 -0.89 5.03 4.21
C ALA A 111 -1.99 5.48 5.19
N TRP A 112 -3.25 5.57 4.75
CA TRP A 112 -4.37 5.83 5.65
C TRP A 112 -4.60 4.72 6.66
N MET A 113 -4.52 3.45 6.20
CA MET A 113 -4.62 2.29 7.07
C MET A 113 -3.48 2.25 8.09
N TRP A 114 -2.27 2.62 7.66
CA TRP A 114 -1.11 2.70 8.54
C TRP A 114 -1.31 3.71 9.68
N LEU A 115 -1.75 4.92 9.36
CA LEU A 115 -2.02 5.94 10.36
C LEU A 115 -3.10 5.50 11.38
N ARG A 116 -4.07 4.72 10.93
CA ARG A 116 -5.14 4.19 11.78
C ARG A 116 -4.67 3.05 12.71
N TRP A 117 -3.89 2.12 12.17
CA TRP A 117 -3.53 0.88 12.87
C TRP A 117 -2.14 0.89 13.50
N GLN A 118 -1.34 1.93 13.22
CA GLN A 118 0.02 2.14 13.71
C GLN A 118 0.18 3.55 14.31
N PRO A 119 -0.68 3.97 15.26
CA PRO A 119 -0.69 5.35 15.76
C PRO A 119 0.61 5.74 16.46
N HIS A 120 1.31 4.77 17.05
CA HIS A 120 2.57 4.98 17.78
C HIS A 120 3.82 4.90 16.89
N SER A 121 3.65 4.64 15.59
CA SER A 121 4.78 4.60 14.65
C SER A 121 5.36 5.99 14.41
N GLU A 122 6.69 6.05 14.19
CA GLU A 122 7.39 7.29 13.81
C GLU A 122 6.71 7.98 12.62
N LEU A 123 6.20 7.21 11.67
CA LEU A 123 5.52 7.72 10.49
C LEU A 123 4.18 8.39 10.82
N ALA A 124 3.45 7.86 11.79
CA ALA A 124 2.19 8.48 12.28
C ALA A 124 2.47 9.78 13.04
N HIS A 125 3.49 9.78 13.91
CA HIS A 125 3.93 10.99 14.60
C HIS A 125 4.38 12.07 13.63
N TRP A 126 5.18 11.70 12.61
CA TRP A 126 5.58 12.63 11.56
C TRP A 126 4.39 13.25 10.82
N PHE A 127 3.38 12.44 10.48
CA PHE A 127 2.16 12.94 9.83
C PHE A 127 1.41 13.92 10.74
N ALA A 128 1.26 13.57 12.02
CA ALA A 128 0.60 14.43 13.01
C ALA A 128 1.32 15.78 13.17
N GLN A 129 2.65 15.77 13.27
CA GLN A 129 3.46 17.01 13.33
C GLN A 129 3.30 17.85 12.07
N ARG A 130 3.35 17.22 10.90
CA ARG A 130 3.24 17.91 9.60
C ARG A 130 1.87 18.54 9.36
N THR A 131 0.82 17.97 9.95
CA THR A 131 -0.55 18.46 9.81
C THR A 131 -1.01 19.34 10.98
N ARG A 132 -0.25 19.41 12.08
CA ARG A 132 -0.48 20.36 13.16
C ARG A 132 -0.30 21.79 12.63
N GLY A 133 -1.24 22.68 12.92
CA GLY A 133 -1.16 24.09 12.48
C GLY A 133 -1.67 24.36 11.07
N THR A 134 -1.92 23.35 10.25
CA THR A 134 -2.54 23.55 8.92
C THR A 134 -4.07 23.68 9.01
N GLY A 135 -4.62 23.63 10.21
CA GLY A 135 -6.06 23.71 10.45
C GLY A 135 -6.84 22.60 9.71
N SER A 136 -8.03 22.96 9.24
CA SER A 136 -8.92 22.09 8.46
C SER A 136 -8.52 21.96 6.97
N ASN A 137 -7.31 22.39 6.57
CA ASN A 137 -6.92 22.43 5.17
C ASN A 137 -6.79 21.02 4.56
N LYS A 138 -7.82 20.59 3.82
CA LYS A 138 -7.90 19.30 3.13
C LYS A 138 -6.75 19.08 2.15
N ARG A 139 -6.24 20.15 1.51
CA ARG A 139 -5.13 20.08 0.55
C ARG A 139 -3.83 19.66 1.24
N SER A 140 -3.50 20.29 2.35
CA SER A 140 -2.30 19.96 3.13
C SER A 140 -2.31 18.52 3.64
N LYS A 141 -3.46 18.04 4.13
CA LYS A 141 -3.61 16.62 4.54
C LYS A 141 -3.42 15.66 3.36
N ARG A 142 -3.96 15.99 2.18
CA ARG A 142 -3.76 15.18 0.95
C ARG A 142 -2.30 15.15 0.51
N MET A 143 -1.58 16.24 0.60
CA MET A 143 -0.14 16.27 0.31
C MET A 143 0.65 15.46 1.33
N ALA A 144 0.33 15.61 2.61
CA ALA A 144 0.98 14.87 3.69
C ALA A 144 0.80 13.36 3.55
N ILE A 145 -0.41 12.87 3.20
CA ILE A 145 -0.64 11.43 3.04
C ILE A 145 0.14 10.84 1.85
N VAL A 146 0.32 11.59 0.77
CA VAL A 146 1.17 11.16 -0.35
C VAL A 146 2.64 11.03 0.08
N ALA A 147 3.11 11.94 0.92
CA ALA A 147 4.45 11.85 1.49
C ALA A 147 4.58 10.67 2.48
N VAL A 148 3.52 10.36 3.26
CA VAL A 148 3.45 9.14 4.08
C VAL A 148 3.54 7.90 3.20
N ALA A 149 2.78 7.82 2.11
CA ALA A 149 2.80 6.69 1.17
C ALA A 149 4.21 6.44 0.61
N ARG A 150 4.93 7.51 0.25
CA ARG A 150 6.33 7.41 -0.18
C ARG A 150 7.26 6.88 0.91
N ARG A 151 7.14 7.39 2.14
CA ARG A 151 7.93 6.92 3.27
C ARG A 151 7.58 5.47 3.62
N LEU A 152 6.30 5.12 3.56
CA LEU A 152 5.79 3.79 3.83
C LEU A 152 6.39 2.75 2.87
N VAL A 153 6.40 3.00 1.56
CA VAL A 153 6.97 2.03 0.61
C VAL A 153 8.48 1.83 0.84
N ILE A 154 9.22 2.88 1.20
CA ILE A 154 10.64 2.79 1.54
C ILE A 154 10.83 1.98 2.84
N LEU A 155 9.96 2.17 3.82
CA LEU A 155 9.93 1.43 5.08
C LEU A 155 9.69 -0.06 4.82
N LEU A 156 8.67 -0.40 4.03
CA LEU A 156 8.34 -1.77 3.68
C LEU A 156 9.49 -2.46 2.91
N TRP A 157 10.14 -1.73 1.99
CA TRP A 157 11.31 -2.22 1.29
C TRP A 157 12.47 -2.54 2.23
N ARG A 158 12.81 -1.62 3.15
CA ARG A 158 13.85 -1.84 4.16
C ARG A 158 13.53 -3.02 5.07
N TYR A 159 12.27 -3.11 5.50
CA TYR A 159 11.83 -4.22 6.33
C TYR A 159 12.00 -5.57 5.62
N LEU A 160 11.71 -5.65 4.31
CA LEU A 160 11.94 -6.87 3.52
C LEU A 160 13.43 -7.15 3.27
N LYS A 161 14.26 -6.11 3.15
CA LYS A 161 15.69 -6.24 2.87
C LYS A 161 16.49 -6.57 4.11
N ASP A 162 16.29 -5.81 5.17
CA ASP A 162 17.15 -5.78 6.35
C ASP A 162 16.49 -6.39 7.59
N GLY A 163 15.18 -6.71 7.52
CA GLY A 163 14.39 -7.22 8.66
C GLY A 163 14.15 -6.18 9.76
N VAL A 164 14.64 -4.95 9.60
CA VAL A 164 14.60 -3.92 10.64
C VAL A 164 13.21 -3.29 10.71
N LEU A 165 12.59 -3.42 11.88
CA LEU A 165 11.32 -2.75 12.18
C LEU A 165 11.60 -1.31 12.63
N PRO A 166 10.89 -0.32 12.07
CA PRO A 166 10.96 1.06 12.55
C PRO A 166 10.38 1.19 13.97
N GLN A 167 10.81 2.23 14.68
CA GLN A 167 10.33 2.50 16.02
C GLN A 167 8.81 2.68 16.07
N GLY A 168 8.19 2.10 17.11
CA GLY A 168 6.76 2.20 17.36
C GLY A 168 5.88 1.41 16.38
N VAL A 169 6.46 0.53 15.56
CA VAL A 169 5.69 -0.34 14.67
C VAL A 169 5.28 -1.60 15.43
N GLU A 170 3.99 -1.90 15.37
CA GLU A 170 3.39 -3.07 16.00
C GLU A 170 3.17 -4.19 14.98
N LEU A 171 3.54 -5.40 15.38
CA LEU A 171 3.24 -6.62 14.63
C LEU A 171 1.87 -7.16 15.05
N LYS A 172 1.22 -7.88 14.16
CA LYS A 172 0.03 -8.66 14.50
C LYS A 172 0.43 -9.81 15.43
N PRO A 173 -0.39 -10.14 16.42
CA PRO A 173 -0.19 -11.36 17.19
C PRO A 173 -0.19 -12.55 16.22
N VAL A 174 0.79 -13.44 16.38
CA VAL A 174 1.01 -14.57 15.46
C VAL A 174 -0.19 -15.50 15.46
N LYS A 175 -1.09 -15.33 14.50
CA LYS A 175 -2.04 -16.34 14.03
C LYS A 175 -1.98 -16.36 12.50
N VAL A 176 -0.80 -16.67 11.96
CA VAL A 176 -0.68 -16.95 10.53
C VAL A 176 -0.57 -18.47 10.38
N THR A 177 -1.68 -19.13 10.59
CA THR A 177 -1.82 -20.51 10.12
C THR A 177 -2.16 -20.40 8.63
N LEU A 178 -1.15 -20.45 7.78
CA LEU A 178 -1.35 -20.86 6.41
C LEU A 178 -1.78 -22.34 6.48
N LYS A 179 -3.09 -22.58 6.47
CA LYS A 179 -3.57 -23.94 6.17
C LYS A 179 -3.13 -24.23 4.74
N VAL A 180 -2.06 -24.96 4.61
CA VAL A 180 -1.73 -25.70 3.40
C VAL A 180 -2.72 -26.86 3.39
N ALA A 181 -3.69 -26.80 2.50
CA ALA A 181 -4.52 -27.93 2.15
C ALA A 181 -3.84 -28.69 1.02
#